data_c8ef754074c74f68db058c98b69f3421
#
_entry.id   c8ef754074c74f68db058c98b69f3421
#
_cell.length_a   1.000
_cell.length_b   1.000
_cell.length_c   1.000
_cell.angle_alpha   90.00
_cell.angle_beta   90.00
_cell.angle_gamma   90.00
#
_symmetry.space_group_name_H-M   'P 1'
#
loop_
_entity.id
_entity.type
_entity.pdbx_description
1 polymer ?
#
loop_
_entity_poly.entity_id
_entity_poly.type
_entity_poly.pdbx_seq_one_letter_code
_entity_poly.pdbx_strand_id
1 'polypeptide(L)'
;MIIKRLYSSQEVVEGLHLVWDVFIRENANSCTQQGIEEFARFIKMENFMPLVESGEMIVFGAVEGQDLGGVGAVRRDGHISLLFVRPDLRRKGIAKALVGEMCRYCTMQFALMRMTVNASVVSTEAYHHMGFRDLAPVQEKNGIRFVPMDLMISPANVRSSYNGKKHTGLFIGIAVTVLIFLIFLGLLFGKIISNFASGEGKQEDSSQIFEYNPDEDGEIDDIFGSNGNEEDNKDSSSEEAQGIEAIES
;
A
#
# COMPACT_ATOMS: atom_id res chain seq x y z
N MET A 1 17.16 4.58 9.20
CA MET A 1 16.09 4.98 8.26
C MET A 1 15.68 3.78 7.41
N ILE A 2 14.38 3.52 7.29
CA ILE A 2 13.78 2.51 6.42
C ILE A 2 12.73 3.17 5.51
N ILE A 3 12.54 2.63 4.32
CA ILE A 3 11.41 3.02 3.47
C ILE A 3 10.34 1.96 3.63
N LYS A 4 9.12 2.37 4.01
CA LYS A 4 7.96 1.49 4.13
C LYS A 4 6.80 1.99 3.29
N ARG A 5 5.92 1.10 2.87
CA ARG A 5 4.64 1.48 2.27
C ARG A 5 3.70 2.01 3.35
N LEU A 6 3.03 3.12 3.06
CA LEU A 6 1.96 3.69 3.88
C LEU A 6 0.62 3.31 3.23
N TYR A 7 -0.25 2.64 3.95
CA TYR A 7 -1.51 2.15 3.40
C TYR A 7 -2.71 2.30 4.35
N SER A 8 -2.45 2.40 5.66
CA SER A 8 -3.52 2.70 6.60
C SER A 8 -3.89 4.18 6.54
N SER A 9 -5.15 4.52 6.79
CA SER A 9 -5.62 5.90 6.78
C SER A 9 -4.81 6.79 7.72
N GLN A 10 -4.41 6.29 8.88
CA GLN A 10 -3.61 7.04 9.84
C GLN A 10 -2.21 7.34 9.29
N GLU A 11 -1.50 6.34 8.73
CA GLU A 11 -0.17 6.55 8.13
C GLU A 11 -0.21 7.53 6.96
N VAL A 12 -1.26 7.43 6.13
CA VAL A 12 -1.45 8.34 4.99
C VAL A 12 -1.72 9.76 5.48
N VAL A 13 -2.58 9.95 6.48
CA VAL A 13 -2.83 11.28 7.09
C VAL A 13 -1.56 11.91 7.61
N GLU A 14 -0.77 11.17 8.39
CA GLU A 14 0.53 11.64 8.91
C GLU A 14 1.46 12.03 7.75
N GLY A 15 1.48 11.23 6.69
CA GLY A 15 2.23 11.53 5.48
C GLY A 15 1.78 12.82 4.79
N LEU A 16 0.48 13.01 4.63
CA LEU A 16 -0.08 14.20 3.98
C LEU A 16 0.10 15.48 4.82
N HIS A 17 0.12 15.38 6.16
CA HIS A 17 0.48 16.51 7.02
C HIS A 17 1.93 16.95 6.76
N LEU A 18 2.89 16.00 6.72
CA LEU A 18 4.27 16.32 6.36
C LEU A 18 4.36 16.97 4.98
N VAL A 19 3.65 16.42 4.00
CA VAL A 19 3.60 16.95 2.62
C VAL A 19 3.12 18.40 2.62
N TRP A 20 2.00 18.69 3.32
CA TRP A 20 1.43 20.03 3.40
C TRP A 20 2.38 21.02 4.08
N ASP A 21 2.95 20.65 5.22
CA ASP A 21 3.88 21.49 5.96
C ASP A 21 5.11 21.88 5.12
N VAL A 22 5.68 20.93 4.39
CA VAL A 22 6.83 21.20 3.52
C VAL A 22 6.40 22.00 2.29
N PHE A 23 5.24 21.70 1.70
CA PHE A 23 4.73 22.45 0.55
C PHE A 23 4.53 23.93 0.88
N ILE A 24 3.86 24.25 1.97
CA ILE A 24 3.59 25.63 2.37
C ILE A 24 4.90 26.40 2.61
N ARG A 25 5.88 25.77 3.22
CA ARG A 25 7.16 26.44 3.56
C ARG A 25 8.04 26.69 2.33
N GLU A 26 8.02 25.78 1.37
CA GLU A 26 9.06 25.73 0.33
C GLU A 26 8.54 25.98 -1.08
N ASN A 27 7.29 25.60 -1.36
CA ASN A 27 6.75 25.60 -2.70
C ASN A 27 5.64 26.65 -2.93
N ALA A 28 4.89 27.00 -1.90
CA ALA A 28 3.72 27.87 -2.01
C ALA A 28 4.08 29.24 -2.62
N ASN A 29 5.25 29.82 -2.29
CA ASN A 29 5.70 31.10 -2.85
C ASN A 29 5.93 31.07 -4.36
N SER A 30 6.06 29.89 -4.96
CA SER A 30 6.22 29.70 -6.42
C SER A 30 4.91 29.37 -7.14
N CYS A 31 3.81 29.29 -6.41
CA CYS A 31 2.47 28.99 -6.91
C CYS A 31 1.57 30.24 -6.82
N THR A 32 0.55 30.31 -7.68
CA THR A 32 -0.55 31.24 -7.48
C THR A 32 -1.49 30.73 -6.37
N GLN A 33 -2.38 31.59 -5.88
CA GLN A 33 -3.41 31.18 -4.92
C GLN A 33 -4.22 29.98 -5.43
N GLN A 34 -4.59 29.98 -6.72
CA GLN A 34 -5.26 28.85 -7.38
C GLN A 34 -4.41 27.58 -7.28
N GLY A 35 -3.10 27.66 -7.51
CA GLY A 35 -2.21 26.51 -7.43
C GLY A 35 -2.11 25.92 -6.03
N ILE A 36 -2.12 26.77 -4.99
CA ILE A 36 -2.15 26.32 -3.59
C ILE A 36 -3.46 25.58 -3.30
N GLU A 37 -4.60 26.13 -3.75
CA GLU A 37 -5.92 25.52 -3.55
C GLU A 37 -6.06 24.19 -4.31
N GLU A 38 -5.53 24.11 -5.54
CA GLU A 38 -5.50 22.85 -6.31
C GLU A 38 -4.67 21.77 -5.60
N PHE A 39 -3.50 22.14 -5.10
CA PHE A 39 -2.66 21.20 -4.36
C PHE A 39 -3.34 20.77 -3.04
N ALA A 40 -3.90 21.72 -2.28
CA ALA A 40 -4.66 21.43 -1.07
C ALA A 40 -5.82 20.47 -1.34
N ARG A 41 -6.58 20.69 -2.43
CA ARG A 41 -7.68 19.81 -2.85
C ARG A 41 -7.18 18.41 -3.19
N PHE A 42 -6.07 18.32 -3.90
CA PHE A 42 -5.48 17.02 -4.29
C PHE A 42 -5.11 16.16 -3.09
N ILE A 43 -4.49 16.77 -2.04
CA ILE A 43 -4.04 16.02 -0.85
C ILE A 43 -5.11 15.86 0.24
N LYS A 44 -6.34 16.38 0.07
CA LYS A 44 -7.42 16.08 1.01
C LYS A 44 -7.68 14.59 1.08
N MET A 45 -7.87 14.06 2.29
CA MET A 45 -8.11 12.63 2.51
C MET A 45 -9.27 12.08 1.68
N GLU A 46 -10.35 12.84 1.56
CA GLU A 46 -11.52 12.47 0.76
C GLU A 46 -11.21 12.23 -0.72
N ASN A 47 -10.19 12.90 -1.27
CA ASN A 47 -9.74 12.76 -2.66
C ASN A 47 -8.55 11.82 -2.81
N PHE A 48 -7.67 11.78 -1.81
CA PHE A 48 -6.41 11.04 -1.89
C PHE A 48 -6.55 9.58 -1.48
N MET A 49 -7.31 9.30 -0.40
CA MET A 49 -7.43 7.94 0.12
C MET A 49 -8.09 6.95 -0.86
N PRO A 50 -9.14 7.32 -1.62
CA PRO A 50 -9.69 6.43 -2.65
C PRO A 50 -8.67 6.01 -3.72
N LEU A 51 -7.69 6.86 -4.05
CA LEU A 51 -6.61 6.51 -4.98
C LEU A 51 -5.64 5.49 -4.35
N VAL A 52 -5.42 5.57 -3.04
CA VAL A 52 -4.58 4.61 -2.31
C VAL A 52 -5.28 3.25 -2.19
N GLU A 53 -6.55 3.25 -1.85
CA GLU A 53 -7.38 2.04 -1.68
C GLU A 53 -7.59 1.30 -3.00
N SER A 54 -7.80 2.03 -4.10
CA SER A 54 -7.91 1.43 -5.44
C SER A 54 -6.58 0.93 -6.00
N GLY A 55 -5.44 1.29 -5.37
CA GLY A 55 -4.10 0.99 -5.87
C GLY A 55 -3.66 1.86 -7.06
N GLU A 56 -4.38 2.93 -7.37
CA GLU A 56 -3.95 3.93 -8.36
C GLU A 56 -2.80 4.82 -7.83
N MET A 57 -2.72 5.00 -6.51
CA MET A 57 -1.64 5.70 -5.83
C MET A 57 -0.96 4.79 -4.82
N ILE A 58 0.35 4.70 -4.89
CA ILE A 58 1.18 3.94 -3.96
C ILE A 58 2.03 4.93 -3.16
N VAL A 59 1.89 4.90 -1.83
CA VAL A 59 2.54 5.85 -0.93
C VAL A 59 3.65 5.17 -0.15
N PHE A 60 4.79 5.84 -0.04
CA PHE A 60 5.96 5.39 0.71
C PHE A 60 6.39 6.46 1.72
N GLY A 61 6.76 6.03 2.91
CA GLY A 61 7.33 6.86 3.94
C GLY A 61 8.77 6.48 4.25
N ALA A 62 9.63 7.48 4.42
CA ALA A 62 10.97 7.30 4.99
C ALA A 62 10.89 7.48 6.50
N VAL A 63 11.11 6.42 7.26
CA VAL A 63 10.90 6.39 8.72
C VAL A 63 12.22 6.10 9.45
N GLU A 64 12.47 6.83 10.53
CA GLU A 64 13.58 6.57 11.45
C GLU A 64 13.04 6.50 12.88
N GLY A 65 13.04 5.30 13.47
CA GLY A 65 12.29 5.04 14.70
C GLY A 65 10.78 5.16 14.44
N GLN A 66 10.15 6.14 15.08
CA GLN A 66 8.73 6.49 14.89
C GLN A 66 8.54 7.75 14.03
N ASP A 67 9.62 8.46 13.71
CA ASP A 67 9.57 9.73 13.00
C ASP A 67 9.50 9.55 11.49
N LEU A 68 8.53 10.20 10.85
CA LEU A 68 8.41 10.29 9.41
C LEU A 68 9.28 11.44 8.89
N GLY A 69 10.29 11.12 8.11
CA GLY A 69 11.26 12.08 7.57
C GLY A 69 11.00 12.51 6.13
N GLY A 70 10.18 11.75 5.40
CA GLY A 70 9.82 12.08 4.01
C GLY A 70 8.74 11.16 3.47
N VAL A 71 8.06 11.64 2.43
CA VAL A 71 6.96 10.95 1.76
C VAL A 71 7.18 10.99 0.25
N GLY A 72 6.97 9.86 -0.40
CA GLY A 72 6.89 9.71 -1.85
C GLY A 72 5.60 9.02 -2.24
N ALA A 73 4.94 9.51 -3.28
CA ALA A 73 3.77 8.84 -3.84
C ALA A 73 3.90 8.73 -5.36
N VAL A 74 3.60 7.55 -5.87
CA VAL A 74 3.68 7.23 -7.30
C VAL A 74 2.37 6.63 -7.76
N ARG A 75 1.93 7.05 -8.94
CA ARG A 75 0.77 6.47 -9.61
C ARG A 75 1.13 5.16 -10.29
N ARG A 76 0.13 4.37 -10.56
CA ARG A 76 0.25 3.08 -11.26
C ARG A 76 0.92 3.18 -12.64
N ASP A 77 0.82 4.34 -13.30
CA ASP A 77 1.47 4.63 -14.59
C ASP A 77 2.94 5.08 -14.46
N GLY A 78 3.48 5.13 -13.24
CA GLY A 78 4.86 5.55 -12.97
C GLY A 78 5.03 7.05 -12.79
N HIS A 79 3.95 7.83 -12.70
CA HIS A 79 4.06 9.26 -12.43
C HIS A 79 4.21 9.54 -10.94
N ILE A 80 5.32 10.17 -10.53
CA ILE A 80 5.55 10.64 -9.16
C ILE A 80 4.68 11.86 -8.91
N SER A 81 3.71 11.70 -8.00
CA SER A 81 2.78 12.75 -7.63
C SER A 81 3.23 13.54 -6.40
N LEU A 82 3.94 12.88 -5.47
CA LEU A 82 4.49 13.48 -4.26
C LEU A 82 5.93 13.01 -4.05
N LEU A 83 6.83 13.95 -3.69
CA LEU A 83 8.16 13.66 -3.16
C LEU A 83 8.58 14.81 -2.25
N PHE A 84 8.36 14.63 -0.96
CA PHE A 84 8.61 15.65 0.05
C PHE A 84 9.50 15.09 1.16
N VAL A 85 10.48 15.88 1.58
CA VAL A 85 11.43 15.52 2.65
C VAL A 85 11.50 16.68 3.62
N ARG A 86 11.39 16.39 4.89
CA ARG A 86 11.55 17.39 5.96
C ARG A 86 12.85 18.18 5.77
N PRO A 87 12.81 19.52 5.89
CA PRO A 87 13.98 20.37 5.64
C PRO A 87 15.21 20.01 6.47
N ASP A 88 15.03 19.67 7.75
CA ASP A 88 16.09 19.27 8.70
C ASP A 88 16.75 17.91 8.37
N LEU A 89 16.11 17.12 7.52
CA LEU A 89 16.59 15.81 7.09
C LEU A 89 17.07 15.77 5.63
N ARG A 90 17.10 16.89 4.94
CA ARG A 90 17.63 16.99 3.57
C ARG A 90 19.12 16.65 3.50
N ARG A 91 19.59 16.35 2.29
CA ARG A 91 20.98 15.98 1.97
C ARG A 91 21.45 14.67 2.61
N LYS A 92 20.55 13.91 3.24
CA LYS A 92 20.81 12.58 3.83
C LYS A 92 20.42 11.43 2.89
N GLY A 93 20.09 11.72 1.62
CA GLY A 93 19.73 10.71 0.61
C GLY A 93 18.28 10.20 0.67
N ILE A 94 17.41 10.78 1.51
CA ILE A 94 16.03 10.33 1.72
C ILE A 94 15.22 10.36 0.42
N ALA A 95 15.24 11.48 -0.32
CA ALA A 95 14.53 11.59 -1.61
C ALA A 95 14.98 10.51 -2.60
N LYS A 96 16.30 10.29 -2.71
CA LYS A 96 16.88 9.25 -3.57
C LYS A 96 16.44 7.85 -3.16
N ALA A 97 16.35 7.56 -1.86
CA ALA A 97 15.89 6.29 -1.34
C ALA A 97 14.39 6.06 -1.65
N LEU A 98 13.56 7.09 -1.47
CA LEU A 98 12.14 7.05 -1.85
C LEU A 98 11.94 6.80 -3.34
N VAL A 99 12.64 7.55 -4.20
CA VAL A 99 12.60 7.35 -5.66
C VAL A 99 13.06 5.95 -6.03
N GLY A 100 14.16 5.47 -5.45
CA GLY A 100 14.65 4.11 -5.67
C GLY A 100 13.63 3.03 -5.31
N GLU A 101 12.92 3.20 -4.19
CA GLU A 101 11.86 2.26 -3.79
C GLU A 101 10.64 2.33 -4.71
N MET A 102 10.23 3.52 -5.13
CA MET A 102 9.17 3.70 -6.13
C MET A 102 9.56 3.04 -7.47
N CYS A 103 10.78 3.24 -7.95
CA CYS A 103 11.30 2.57 -9.15
C CYS A 103 11.24 1.04 -9.01
N ARG A 104 11.73 0.51 -7.88
CA ARG A 104 11.72 -0.92 -7.59
C ARG A 104 10.30 -1.47 -7.62
N TYR A 105 9.38 -0.80 -6.92
CA TYR A 105 7.99 -1.22 -6.84
C TYR A 105 7.32 -1.20 -8.23
N CYS A 106 7.45 -0.09 -8.97
CA CYS A 106 6.86 0.05 -10.31
C CYS A 106 7.40 -0.98 -11.31
N THR A 107 8.70 -1.28 -11.26
CA THR A 107 9.28 -2.33 -12.10
C THR A 107 8.73 -3.71 -11.74
N MET A 108 8.64 -4.04 -10.45
CA MET A 108 8.23 -5.37 -10.00
C MET A 108 6.73 -5.61 -10.14
N GLN A 109 5.90 -4.59 -9.90
CA GLN A 109 4.44 -4.75 -9.88
C GLN A 109 3.78 -4.42 -11.23
N PHE A 110 4.37 -3.50 -11.99
CA PHE A 110 3.77 -2.96 -13.20
C PHE A 110 4.66 -3.12 -14.44
N ALA A 111 5.83 -3.75 -14.30
CA ALA A 111 6.84 -3.90 -15.38
C ALA A 111 7.25 -2.58 -16.05
N LEU A 112 7.18 -1.46 -15.30
CA LEU A 112 7.54 -0.15 -15.85
C LEU A 112 9.05 0.00 -15.93
N MET A 113 9.49 0.60 -17.04
CA MET A 113 10.90 0.92 -17.31
C MET A 113 11.16 2.43 -17.27
N ARG A 114 10.16 3.24 -16.96
CA ARG A 114 10.23 4.70 -16.98
C ARG A 114 9.36 5.28 -15.87
N MET A 115 9.88 6.31 -15.21
CA MET A 115 9.14 7.14 -14.26
C MET A 115 9.03 8.55 -14.81
N THR A 116 7.97 9.28 -14.47
CA THR A 116 7.81 10.69 -14.81
C THR A 116 7.50 11.51 -13.57
N VAL A 117 7.74 12.80 -13.63
CA VAL A 117 7.39 13.76 -12.59
C VAL A 117 7.16 15.15 -13.20
N ASN A 118 6.27 15.92 -12.59
CA ASN A 118 6.19 17.36 -12.79
C ASN A 118 6.93 18.04 -11.62
N ALA A 119 8.24 18.26 -11.82
CA ALA A 119 9.09 18.81 -10.77
C ALA A 119 8.79 20.30 -10.58
N SER A 120 8.57 20.74 -9.33
CA SER A 120 8.52 22.18 -9.05
C SER A 120 9.84 22.84 -9.47
N VAL A 121 9.79 24.08 -9.92
CA VAL A 121 10.99 24.79 -10.42
C VAL A 121 12.13 24.78 -9.41
N VAL A 122 11.81 24.88 -8.11
CA VAL A 122 12.80 24.84 -7.02
C VAL A 122 13.39 23.46 -6.77
N SER A 123 12.78 22.40 -7.29
CA SER A 123 13.20 21.00 -7.06
C SER A 123 13.92 20.38 -8.26
N THR A 124 13.97 21.03 -9.43
CA THR A 124 14.56 20.49 -10.66
C THR A 124 15.98 20.00 -10.48
N GLU A 125 16.81 20.78 -9.80
CA GLU A 125 18.21 20.42 -9.52
C GLU A 125 18.31 19.11 -8.72
N ALA A 126 17.45 18.91 -7.74
CA ALA A 126 17.41 17.67 -6.95
C ALA A 126 17.02 16.48 -7.82
N TYR A 127 16.09 16.64 -8.76
CA TYR A 127 15.71 15.59 -9.70
C TYR A 127 16.83 15.28 -10.70
N HIS A 128 17.54 16.30 -11.22
CA HIS A 128 18.73 16.09 -12.06
C HIS A 128 19.79 15.25 -11.34
N HIS A 129 20.06 15.54 -10.07
CA HIS A 129 20.99 14.73 -9.26
C HIS A 129 20.52 13.29 -9.02
N MET A 130 19.23 13.01 -9.15
CA MET A 130 18.68 11.65 -9.09
C MET A 130 18.65 10.95 -10.46
N GLY A 131 19.04 11.66 -11.55
CA GLY A 131 19.15 11.12 -12.90
C GLY A 131 17.95 11.37 -13.79
N PHE A 132 17.00 12.21 -13.36
CA PHE A 132 15.91 12.68 -14.21
C PHE A 132 16.42 13.65 -15.27
N ARG A 133 15.70 13.70 -16.39
CA ARG A 133 15.97 14.61 -17.52
C ARG A 133 14.72 15.40 -17.84
N ASP A 134 14.91 16.65 -18.25
CA ASP A 134 13.80 17.50 -18.68
C ASP A 134 13.20 16.95 -19.98
N LEU A 135 11.89 16.89 -20.04
CA LEU A 135 11.13 16.53 -21.23
C LEU A 135 10.71 17.79 -22.02
N ALA A 136 10.53 18.90 -21.32
CA ALA A 136 10.11 20.18 -21.89
C ALA A 136 10.56 21.33 -20.99
N PRO A 137 10.54 22.58 -21.48
CA PRO A 137 10.73 23.78 -20.66
C PRO A 137 9.68 23.88 -19.55
N VAL A 138 9.89 24.86 -18.64
CA VAL A 138 8.92 25.19 -17.59
C VAL A 138 7.54 25.38 -18.18
N GLN A 139 6.57 24.74 -17.59
CA GLN A 139 5.14 24.83 -17.91
C GLN A 139 4.37 25.35 -16.70
N GLU A 140 3.17 25.83 -16.95
CA GLU A 140 2.23 26.22 -15.90
C GLU A 140 0.87 25.58 -16.17
N LYS A 141 0.28 25.01 -15.12
CA LYS A 141 -1.07 24.46 -15.16
C LYS A 141 -1.75 24.71 -13.83
N ASN A 142 -2.95 25.29 -13.89
CA ASN A 142 -3.75 25.59 -12.69
C ASN A 142 -2.97 26.40 -11.63
N GLY A 143 -2.10 27.32 -12.06
CA GLY A 143 -1.33 28.18 -11.18
C GLY A 143 -0.10 27.50 -10.52
N ILE A 144 0.26 26.28 -10.94
CA ILE A 144 1.46 25.58 -10.51
C ILE A 144 2.46 25.55 -11.65
N ARG A 145 3.68 26.06 -11.41
CA ARG A 145 4.78 26.02 -12.36
C ARG A 145 5.65 24.79 -12.12
N PHE A 146 5.96 24.07 -13.19
CA PHE A 146 6.74 22.84 -13.12
C PHE A 146 7.57 22.60 -14.40
N VAL A 147 8.57 21.73 -14.27
CA VAL A 147 9.32 21.15 -15.38
C VAL A 147 8.90 19.69 -15.49
N PRO A 148 8.32 19.25 -16.62
CA PRO A 148 8.08 17.82 -16.83
C PRO A 148 9.40 17.09 -17.04
N MET A 149 9.62 16.02 -16.28
CA MET A 149 10.87 15.27 -16.30
C MET A 149 10.60 13.77 -16.36
N ASP A 150 11.59 13.00 -16.85
CA ASP A 150 11.56 11.54 -16.79
C ASP A 150 12.85 10.93 -16.26
N LEU A 151 12.72 9.67 -15.82
CA LEU A 151 13.81 8.81 -15.43
C LEU A 151 13.63 7.43 -16.06
N MET A 152 14.60 6.99 -16.86
CA MET A 152 14.67 5.60 -17.30
C MET A 152 15.14 4.72 -16.13
N ILE A 153 14.32 3.71 -15.77
CA ILE A 153 14.65 2.81 -14.68
C ILE A 153 15.77 1.88 -15.12
N SER A 154 16.88 1.93 -14.42
CA SER A 154 18.03 1.05 -14.63
C SER A 154 18.29 0.18 -13.40
N PRO A 155 19.00 -0.95 -13.51
CA PRO A 155 19.40 -1.74 -12.35
C PRO A 155 20.15 -0.94 -11.28
N ALA A 156 20.85 0.13 -11.66
CA ALA A 156 21.55 1.02 -10.73
C ALA A 156 20.58 1.82 -9.85
N ASN A 157 19.46 2.28 -10.42
CA ASN A 157 18.45 3.04 -9.70
C ASN A 157 17.70 2.16 -8.68
N VAL A 158 17.46 0.90 -9.06
CA VAL A 158 16.81 -0.09 -8.18
C VAL A 158 17.73 -0.53 -7.04
N ARG A 159 19.06 -0.69 -7.29
CA ARG A 159 20.03 -1.10 -6.26
C ARG A 159 20.33 -0.02 -5.22
N SER A 160 20.22 1.25 -5.58
CA SER A 160 20.49 2.38 -4.67
C SER A 160 19.55 2.42 -3.46
N SER A 161 18.38 1.80 -3.54
CA SER A 161 17.42 1.68 -2.45
C SER A 161 17.82 0.61 -1.40
N TYR A 162 18.73 -0.32 -1.73
CA TYR A 162 18.99 -1.53 -0.94
C TYR A 162 20.19 -1.44 0.03
N ASN A 163 20.68 -0.26 0.37
CA ASN A 163 21.72 -0.12 1.42
C ASN A 163 21.14 -0.09 2.85
N GLY A 164 19.93 -0.58 3.06
CA GLY A 164 19.42 -1.00 4.35
C GLY A 164 20.07 -2.32 4.76
N LYS A 165 20.59 -2.39 5.99
CA LYS A 165 21.24 -3.56 6.60
C LYS A 165 20.58 -4.87 6.16
N LYS A 166 21.33 -5.73 5.52
CA LYS A 166 20.91 -7.09 5.19
C LYS A 166 20.43 -7.78 6.47
N HIS A 167 19.13 -8.02 6.59
CA HIS A 167 18.57 -8.95 7.56
C HIS A 167 18.89 -10.41 7.14
N THR A 168 20.17 -10.72 6.98
CA THR A 168 20.64 -12.07 6.68
C THR A 168 20.36 -13.02 7.84
N GLY A 169 20.20 -12.51 9.05
CA GLY A 169 19.92 -13.32 10.24
C GLY A 169 18.52 -13.93 10.31
N LEU A 170 17.50 -13.25 9.74
CA LEU A 170 16.12 -13.73 9.83
C LEU A 170 15.85 -14.94 8.93
N PHE A 171 16.41 -14.94 7.70
CA PHE A 171 16.24 -16.07 6.78
C PHE A 171 17.02 -17.31 7.21
N ILE A 172 18.21 -17.14 7.83
CA ILE A 172 18.97 -18.25 8.40
C ILE A 172 18.21 -18.84 9.60
N GLY A 173 17.61 -18.01 10.46
CA GLY A 173 16.79 -18.47 11.59
C GLY A 173 15.58 -19.30 11.14
N ILE A 174 14.84 -18.84 10.14
CA ILE A 174 13.68 -19.56 9.59
C ILE A 174 14.12 -20.88 8.93
N ALA A 175 15.20 -20.89 8.14
CA ALA A 175 15.70 -22.10 7.51
C ALA A 175 16.16 -23.14 8.54
N VAL A 176 16.82 -22.72 9.62
CA VAL A 176 17.26 -23.61 10.70
C VAL A 176 16.07 -24.15 11.49
N THR A 177 15.06 -23.33 11.81
CA THR A 177 13.86 -23.81 12.51
C THR A 177 13.04 -24.79 11.68
N VAL A 178 12.89 -24.56 10.37
CA VAL A 178 12.21 -25.49 9.45
C VAL A 178 13.00 -26.81 9.35
N LEU A 179 14.32 -26.74 9.26
CA LEU A 179 15.16 -27.94 9.23
C LEU A 179 15.06 -28.77 10.50
N ILE A 180 15.08 -28.13 11.69
CA ILE A 180 14.91 -28.79 12.99
C ILE A 180 13.52 -29.41 13.07
N PHE A 181 12.49 -28.71 12.61
CA PHE A 181 11.11 -29.24 12.59
C PHE A 181 10.98 -30.47 11.69
N LEU A 182 11.58 -30.47 10.51
CA LEU A 182 11.59 -31.63 9.60
C LEU A 182 12.35 -32.82 10.18
N ILE A 183 13.48 -32.59 10.86
CA ILE A 183 14.22 -33.66 11.58
C ILE A 183 13.37 -34.25 12.70
N PHE A 184 12.70 -33.38 13.49
CA PHE A 184 11.81 -33.82 14.57
C PHE A 184 10.63 -34.64 14.05
N LEU A 185 10.03 -34.22 12.94
CA LEU A 185 8.97 -34.93 12.25
C LEU A 185 9.44 -36.31 11.74
N GLY A 186 10.64 -36.36 11.15
CA GLY A 186 11.27 -37.60 10.70
C GLY A 186 11.53 -38.62 11.84
N LEU A 187 11.97 -38.11 13.00
CA LEU A 187 12.17 -38.95 14.20
C LEU A 187 10.85 -39.47 14.79
N LEU A 188 9.78 -38.66 14.75
CA LEU A 188 8.44 -39.08 15.19
C LEU A 188 7.86 -40.15 14.24
N PHE A 189 7.96 -39.95 12.93
CA PHE A 189 7.53 -40.94 11.94
C PHE A 189 8.37 -42.24 12.00
N GLY A 190 9.70 -42.11 12.22
CA GLY A 190 10.58 -43.27 12.42
C GLY A 190 10.15 -44.11 13.62
N LYS A 191 9.77 -43.50 14.74
CA LYS A 191 9.25 -44.23 15.92
C LYS A 191 7.91 -44.88 15.66
N ILE A 192 7.01 -44.24 14.91
CA ILE A 192 5.72 -44.81 14.54
C ILE A 192 5.89 -46.02 13.65
N ILE A 193 6.79 -45.96 12.65
CA ILE A 193 7.07 -47.08 11.73
C ILE A 193 7.75 -48.23 12.48
N SER A 194 8.69 -47.95 13.40
CA SER A 194 9.35 -49.00 14.18
C SER A 194 8.37 -49.72 15.14
N ASN A 195 7.43 -48.98 15.71
CA ASN A 195 6.37 -49.56 16.56
C ASN A 195 5.34 -50.38 15.74
N PHE A 196 5.14 -50.04 14.49
CA PHE A 196 4.25 -50.79 13.59
C PHE A 196 4.92 -52.09 13.06
N ALA A 197 6.25 -52.08 12.94
CA ALA A 197 7.04 -53.21 12.47
C ALA A 197 7.32 -54.26 13.57
N SER A 198 7.11 -53.93 14.88
CA SER A 198 7.36 -54.81 16.04
C SER A 198 6.09 -55.42 16.67
N GLY A 199 4.91 -55.17 16.07
CA GLY A 199 3.62 -55.67 16.54
C GLY A 199 3.31 -57.05 15.90
N GLU A 200 3.80 -58.14 16.46
CA GLU A 200 3.31 -59.49 16.23
C GLU A 200 1.84 -59.57 16.66
N GLY A 201 1.08 -60.33 15.85
CA GLY A 201 -0.34 -60.46 15.87
C GLY A 201 -0.97 -60.81 17.22
N LYS A 202 -2.05 -60.20 17.47
CA LYS A 202 -3.20 -60.78 18.18
C LYS A 202 -4.45 -60.47 17.41
N GLN A 203 -4.95 -61.52 16.84
CA GLN A 203 -6.26 -61.64 16.27
C GLN A 203 -7.26 -61.69 17.45
N GLU A 204 -8.05 -60.65 17.64
CA GLU A 204 -9.30 -60.73 18.45
C GLU A 204 -10.44 -60.43 17.53
N ASP A 205 -11.16 -61.51 17.29
CA ASP A 205 -12.52 -61.63 16.75
C ASP A 205 -13.49 -60.91 17.68
N SER A 206 -14.17 -59.88 17.19
CA SER A 206 -15.47 -59.51 17.70
C SER A 206 -16.22 -58.72 16.63
N SER A 207 -16.98 -59.45 15.87
CA SER A 207 -18.19 -59.01 15.22
C SER A 207 -19.15 -58.40 16.26
N GLN A 208 -19.24 -57.07 16.30
CA GLN A 208 -20.41 -56.38 16.84
C GLN A 208 -20.98 -55.47 15.80
N ILE A 209 -22.04 -55.98 15.24
CA ILE A 209 -23.01 -55.31 14.42
C ILE A 209 -23.67 -54.22 15.27
N PHE A 210 -23.41 -52.94 14.99
CA PHE A 210 -24.22 -51.85 15.54
C PHE A 210 -25.49 -51.73 14.70
N GLU A 211 -26.58 -52.16 15.32
CA GLU A 211 -27.95 -52.00 14.88
C GLU A 211 -28.32 -50.48 14.99
N TYR A 212 -28.67 -49.88 13.86
CA TYR A 212 -29.17 -48.52 13.78
C TYR A 212 -30.61 -48.48 14.28
N ASN A 213 -30.86 -47.74 15.35
CA ASN A 213 -32.18 -47.46 15.88
C ASN A 213 -32.63 -46.06 15.47
N PRO A 214 -33.69 -45.88 14.69
CA PRO A 214 -34.06 -44.57 14.14
C PRO A 214 -35.09 -43.79 14.96
N ASP A 215 -35.22 -44.02 16.28
CA ASP A 215 -36.20 -43.34 17.11
C ASP A 215 -35.55 -42.72 18.38
N GLU A 216 -34.89 -41.56 18.21
CA GLU A 216 -34.75 -40.58 19.25
C GLU A 216 -34.63 -39.19 18.62
N ASP A 217 -35.80 -38.55 18.52
CA ASP A 217 -35.96 -37.12 18.26
C ASP A 217 -35.46 -36.35 19.49
N GLY A 218 -34.53 -35.45 19.27
CA GLY A 218 -34.02 -34.56 20.34
C GLY A 218 -33.29 -33.36 19.75
N GLU A 219 -34.02 -32.30 19.56
CA GLU A 219 -33.65 -30.87 19.64
C GLU A 219 -32.22 -30.46 19.22
N ILE A 220 -32.09 -29.91 18.03
CA ILE A 220 -31.05 -28.95 17.66
C ILE A 220 -31.71 -27.70 17.11
N ASP A 221 -32.41 -26.99 17.94
CA ASP A 221 -32.77 -25.58 17.69
C ASP A 221 -32.14 -24.77 18.82
N ASP A 222 -30.96 -24.18 18.55
CA ASP A 222 -30.43 -23.02 19.32
C ASP A 222 -29.00 -22.63 18.91
N ILE A 223 -28.66 -22.45 17.63
CA ILE A 223 -27.37 -21.82 17.22
C ILE A 223 -27.50 -20.78 16.13
N PHE A 224 -28.64 -20.44 15.61
CA PHE A 224 -28.75 -19.29 14.70
C PHE A 224 -29.84 -18.34 15.15
N GLY A 225 -29.42 -17.33 15.89
CA GLY A 225 -30.22 -16.17 16.26
C GLY A 225 -30.68 -15.43 15.02
N SER A 226 -31.95 -15.49 14.79
CA SER A 226 -32.76 -14.75 13.86
C SER A 226 -32.72 -13.25 14.21
N ASN A 227 -32.27 -12.43 13.33
CA ASN A 227 -32.65 -11.02 13.29
C ASN A 227 -33.73 -10.85 12.23
N GLY A 228 -34.95 -10.75 12.70
CA GLY A 228 -36.12 -10.47 11.93
C GLY A 228 -36.16 -9.02 11.47
N ASN A 229 -36.48 -8.89 10.21
CA ASN A 229 -37.00 -7.67 9.62
C ASN A 229 -38.45 -7.53 10.00
N GLU A 230 -38.86 -6.35 10.41
CA GLU A 230 -40.23 -5.89 10.26
C GLU A 230 -40.28 -4.69 9.34
N GLU A 231 -41.09 -4.89 8.32
CA GLU A 231 -41.64 -3.93 7.38
C GLU A 231 -42.51 -2.91 8.11
N ASP A 232 -42.49 -1.68 7.67
CA ASP A 232 -43.77 -0.96 7.52
C ASP A 232 -43.72 0.05 6.38
N ASN A 233 -44.58 -0.21 5.51
CA ASN A 233 -45.20 0.39 4.35
C ASN A 233 -46.08 1.61 4.73
N LYS A 234 -45.99 2.67 3.94
CA LYS A 234 -47.11 3.55 3.47
C LYS A 234 -46.54 4.80 2.86
N ASP A 235 -46.67 4.92 1.58
CA ASP A 235 -47.80 5.39 0.76
C ASP A 235 -47.92 6.91 0.69
N SER A 236 -48.00 7.35 -0.53
CA SER A 236 -48.75 8.43 -1.15
C SER A 236 -48.02 9.67 -1.64
N SER A 237 -48.02 9.70 -2.94
CA SER A 237 -48.63 10.75 -3.83
C SER A 237 -47.84 12.04 -4.04
N SER A 238 -47.39 12.17 -5.27
CA SER A 238 -47.92 13.07 -6.33
C SER A 238 -47.63 14.55 -6.15
N GLU A 239 -47.06 15.09 -7.13
CA GLU A 239 -47.44 16.20 -8.02
C GLU A 239 -46.25 17.04 -8.47
N GLU A 240 -46.10 17.03 -9.76
CA GLU A 240 -46.08 18.10 -10.77
C GLU A 240 -44.86 19.02 -10.75
N ALA A 241 -44.03 18.92 -11.76
CA ALA A 241 -44.08 19.49 -13.13
C ALA A 241 -44.09 21.03 -13.20
N GLN A 242 -43.24 21.49 -14.07
CA GLN A 242 -43.06 22.80 -14.74
C GLN A 242 -41.76 23.48 -14.31
N GLY A 243 -40.81 23.75 -15.15
CA GLY A 243 -40.85 24.24 -16.53
C GLY A 243 -40.18 25.58 -16.59
N ILE A 244 -39.50 25.83 -17.70
CA ILE A 244 -39.10 27.17 -18.23
C ILE A 244 -37.62 27.53 -18.00
N GLU A 245 -36.86 27.33 -19.02
CA GLU A 245 -36.38 28.22 -20.11
C GLU A 245 -35.15 29.05 -19.81
N ALA A 246 -34.24 28.86 -20.72
CA ALA A 246 -33.10 29.64 -21.12
C ALA A 246 -33.26 31.16 -21.10
N ILE A 247 -32.19 31.89 -20.83
CA ILE A 247 -31.83 33.12 -21.55
C ILE A 247 -30.34 33.23 -21.67
N GLU A 248 -29.91 33.36 -22.93
CA GLU A 248 -28.60 33.86 -23.39
C GLU A 248 -28.38 35.31 -22.95
N SER A 249 -27.17 35.65 -22.62
CA SER A 249 -26.41 36.80 -23.11
C SER A 249 -24.99 36.79 -22.55
#